data_98dd5c0641c0525b4cf3b8d8351aebb3
#
_entry.id   98dd5c0641c0525b4cf3b8d8351aebb3
#
_cell.length_a   1.000
_cell.length_b   1.000
_cell.length_c   1.000
_cell.angle_alpha   90.00
_cell.angle_beta   90.00
_cell.angle_gamma   90.00
#
_symmetry.space_group_name_H-M   'P 1'
#
loop_
_entity.id
_entity.type
_entity.pdbx_description
1 polymer ?
#
loop_
_entity_poly.entity_id
_entity_poly.type
_entity_poly.pdbx_seq_one_letter_code
_entity_poly.pdbx_strand_id
1 'polypeptide(L)'
;MATRAIPFPNYTQIPSRVPVGAWQAIRVVTLLGAIGLALALVAVPDDGLFVLWRLVIPVLPLLWLVAPGLWRNVCPLSASNQTPRVLGLSKALTAPAWLKEYGFVIAATIFVLFITLRKVGLDDSGPASALLLLGALSGGFAGGVMLKGKSGWCSSICPLLPIQRLYGQTPFKLVANSHCQPCVGCTKSCYDFNPKAAFLADLNDPDPYWGGYRKLFAAAFPGVVLAFFTLPEARSGAEIAALYGEFALYLAGSMAAFYTLDSLLKVSSHTITTVFAATGFALFYWHGGPPFVDAVAGSSPAAATWGVRAAAIVLASAWVVRTWRKERVFL
;
A
#
# COMPACT_ATOMS: atom_id res chain seq x y z
N MET A 1 -33.18 12.08 10.53
CA MET A 1 -33.23 10.65 10.18
C MET A 1 -31.98 10.00 10.74
N ALA A 2 -32.11 9.05 11.67
CA ALA A 2 -30.97 8.33 12.23
C ALA A 2 -30.43 7.41 11.11
N THR A 3 -29.27 7.73 10.56
CA THR A 3 -28.55 6.84 9.64
C THR A 3 -28.23 5.56 10.40
N ARG A 4 -28.92 4.48 10.07
CA ARG A 4 -28.59 3.16 10.55
C ARG A 4 -27.13 2.90 10.16
N ALA A 5 -26.22 2.92 11.14
CA ALA A 5 -24.85 2.50 10.92
C ALA A 5 -24.89 1.10 10.30
N ILE A 6 -24.34 0.98 9.09
CA ILE A 6 -24.22 -0.32 8.43
C ILE A 6 -23.33 -1.17 9.33
N PRO A 7 -23.81 -2.30 9.85
CA PRO A 7 -23.01 -3.11 10.75
C PRO A 7 -21.75 -3.58 10.03
N PHE A 8 -20.61 -3.17 10.56
CA PHE A 8 -19.31 -3.58 10.06
C PHE A 8 -18.87 -4.88 10.76
N PRO A 9 -18.45 -5.91 10.02
CA PRO A 9 -18.26 -5.98 8.58
C PRO A 9 -19.51 -6.51 7.83
N ASN A 10 -19.96 -5.78 6.83
CA ASN A 10 -20.98 -6.30 5.94
C ASN A 10 -20.32 -7.16 4.86
N TYR A 11 -20.25 -8.45 5.09
CA TYR A 11 -19.60 -9.40 4.21
C TYR A 11 -20.48 -9.77 3.02
N THR A 12 -20.07 -9.37 1.84
CA THR A 12 -20.49 -10.07 0.62
C THR A 12 -19.24 -10.67 -0.01
N GLN A 13 -19.03 -11.96 0.16
CA GLN A 13 -17.91 -12.63 -0.50
C GLN A 13 -18.12 -12.60 -2.01
N ILE A 14 -17.07 -12.23 -2.73
CA ILE A 14 -17.02 -12.38 -4.19
C ILE A 14 -16.78 -13.87 -4.47
N PRO A 15 -17.58 -14.53 -5.32
CA PRO A 15 -17.34 -15.92 -5.69
C PRO A 15 -15.93 -16.12 -6.23
N SER A 16 -15.19 -17.07 -5.65
CA SER A 16 -13.84 -17.38 -6.10
C SER A 16 -13.88 -18.30 -7.30
N ARG A 17 -13.21 -17.89 -8.39
CA ARG A 17 -13.01 -18.75 -9.58
C ARG A 17 -11.80 -19.66 -9.44
N VAL A 18 -10.90 -19.35 -8.52
CA VAL A 18 -9.68 -20.11 -8.25
C VAL A 18 -9.86 -20.85 -6.94
N PRO A 19 -9.59 -22.15 -6.89
CA PRO A 19 -9.70 -22.95 -5.67
C PRO A 19 -8.82 -22.37 -4.54
N VAL A 20 -9.30 -22.45 -3.30
CA VAL A 20 -8.55 -21.95 -2.12
C VAL A 20 -7.21 -22.63 -1.98
N GLY A 21 -7.13 -23.93 -2.28
CA GLY A 21 -5.87 -24.70 -2.25
C GLY A 21 -4.80 -24.15 -3.22
N ALA A 22 -5.20 -23.71 -4.42
CA ALA A 22 -4.28 -23.07 -5.37
C ALA A 22 -3.71 -21.77 -4.80
N TRP A 23 -4.57 -20.93 -4.17
CA TRP A 23 -4.08 -19.73 -3.49
C TRP A 23 -3.14 -20.04 -2.32
N GLN A 24 -3.41 -21.11 -1.57
CA GLN A 24 -2.51 -21.54 -0.49
C GLN A 24 -1.14 -21.98 -1.02
N ALA A 25 -1.10 -22.76 -2.10
CA ALA A 25 0.14 -23.14 -2.75
C ALA A 25 0.95 -21.92 -3.25
N ILE A 26 0.28 -20.97 -3.93
CA ILE A 26 0.93 -19.74 -4.38
C ILE A 26 1.50 -18.95 -3.21
N ARG A 27 0.80 -18.88 -2.07
CA ARG A 27 1.29 -18.16 -0.86
C ARG A 27 2.53 -18.81 -0.27
N VAL A 28 2.60 -20.13 -0.25
CA VAL A 28 3.82 -20.85 0.18
C VAL A 28 4.97 -20.47 -0.75
N VAL A 29 4.75 -20.52 -2.06
CA VAL A 29 5.77 -20.16 -3.05
C VAL A 29 6.23 -18.70 -2.89
N THR A 30 5.30 -17.75 -2.72
CA THR A 30 5.66 -16.32 -2.55
C THR A 30 6.36 -16.06 -1.21
N LEU A 31 5.99 -16.77 -0.14
CA LEU A 31 6.66 -16.66 1.15
C LEU A 31 8.10 -17.22 1.07
N LEU A 32 8.28 -18.40 0.47
CA LEU A 32 9.60 -18.97 0.22
C LEU A 32 10.43 -18.09 -0.73
N GLY A 33 9.81 -17.52 -1.76
CA GLY A 33 10.45 -16.55 -2.64
C GLY A 33 10.92 -15.28 -1.91
N ALA A 34 10.14 -14.77 -0.96
CA ALA A 34 10.54 -13.62 -0.15
C ALA A 34 11.70 -13.95 0.81
N ILE A 35 11.71 -15.16 1.38
CA ILE A 35 12.83 -15.64 2.21
C ILE A 35 14.07 -15.84 1.32
N GLY A 36 13.92 -16.46 0.14
CA GLY A 36 15.00 -16.62 -0.83
C GLY A 36 15.57 -15.27 -1.29
N LEU A 37 14.72 -14.27 -1.51
CA LEU A 37 15.16 -12.92 -1.83
C LEU A 37 15.94 -12.28 -0.67
N ALA A 38 15.50 -12.47 0.57
CA ALA A 38 16.25 -11.99 1.73
C ALA A 38 17.63 -12.64 1.85
N LEU A 39 17.75 -13.93 1.52
CA LEU A 39 19.04 -14.63 1.45
C LEU A 39 19.89 -14.10 0.28
N ALA A 40 19.30 -13.87 -0.89
CA ALA A 40 20.00 -13.32 -2.04
C ALA A 40 20.54 -11.89 -1.75
N LEU A 41 19.78 -11.06 -1.04
CA LEU A 41 20.23 -9.72 -0.59
C LEU A 41 21.51 -9.77 0.28
N VAL A 42 21.77 -10.89 0.97
CA VAL A 42 22.98 -11.06 1.77
C VAL A 42 24.08 -11.77 0.98
N ALA A 43 23.74 -12.81 0.22
CA ALA A 43 24.71 -13.67 -0.46
C ALA A 43 25.19 -13.09 -1.80
N VAL A 44 24.31 -12.45 -2.55
CA VAL A 44 24.53 -11.82 -3.87
C VAL A 44 23.82 -10.46 -3.91
N PRO A 45 24.35 -9.45 -3.19
CA PRO A 45 23.65 -8.19 -2.91
C PRO A 45 23.17 -7.47 -4.17
N ASP A 46 23.99 -7.41 -5.22
CA ASP A 46 23.65 -6.68 -6.46
C ASP A 46 22.40 -7.25 -7.12
N ASP A 47 22.31 -8.57 -7.26
CA ASP A 47 21.15 -9.25 -7.82
C ASP A 47 19.93 -9.12 -6.91
N GLY A 48 20.12 -9.27 -5.59
CA GLY A 48 19.06 -9.13 -4.60
C GLY A 48 18.46 -7.72 -4.59
N LEU A 49 19.30 -6.69 -4.59
CA LEU A 49 18.89 -5.28 -4.65
C LEU A 49 18.19 -4.96 -5.98
N PHE A 50 18.73 -5.46 -7.09
CA PHE A 50 18.11 -5.30 -8.41
C PHE A 50 16.70 -5.89 -8.43
N VAL A 51 16.53 -7.13 -7.98
CA VAL A 51 15.21 -7.78 -7.96
C VAL A 51 14.25 -7.05 -7.05
N LEU A 52 14.66 -6.70 -5.83
CA LEU A 52 13.77 -6.03 -4.87
C LEU A 52 13.37 -4.63 -5.34
N TRP A 53 14.36 -3.76 -5.58
CA TRP A 53 14.13 -2.32 -5.76
C TRP A 53 13.87 -1.91 -7.20
N ARG A 54 14.41 -2.65 -8.18
CA ARG A 54 14.23 -2.33 -9.61
C ARG A 54 13.12 -3.10 -10.30
N LEU A 55 12.73 -4.30 -9.79
CA LEU A 55 11.67 -5.11 -10.38
C LEU A 55 10.43 -5.20 -9.51
N VAL A 56 10.55 -5.66 -8.26
CA VAL A 56 9.38 -5.92 -7.40
C VAL A 56 8.67 -4.64 -7.00
N ILE A 57 9.40 -3.69 -6.41
CA ILE A 57 8.79 -2.45 -5.88
C ILE A 57 8.10 -1.62 -6.96
N PRO A 58 8.66 -1.40 -8.18
CA PRO A 58 7.99 -0.62 -9.22
C PRO A 58 6.69 -1.23 -9.75
N VAL A 59 6.51 -2.55 -9.67
CA VAL A 59 5.29 -3.23 -10.13
C VAL A 59 4.13 -3.06 -9.13
N LEU A 60 4.41 -2.90 -7.84
CA LEU A 60 3.40 -2.91 -6.80
C LEU A 60 2.31 -1.82 -6.95
N PRO A 61 2.62 -0.54 -7.22
CA PRO A 61 1.58 0.48 -7.38
C PRO A 61 0.61 0.16 -8.52
N LEU A 62 1.12 -0.34 -9.65
CA LEU A 62 0.28 -0.78 -10.77
C LEU A 62 -0.64 -1.93 -10.37
N LEU A 63 -0.11 -2.92 -9.66
CA LEU A 63 -0.89 -4.06 -9.19
C LEU A 63 -1.98 -3.64 -8.20
N TRP A 64 -1.70 -2.69 -7.31
CA TRP A 64 -2.70 -2.18 -6.36
C TRP A 64 -3.79 -1.34 -7.02
N LEU A 65 -3.47 -0.60 -8.07
CA LEU A 65 -4.46 0.17 -8.82
C LEU A 65 -5.35 -0.74 -9.69
N VAL A 66 -4.74 -1.71 -10.39
CA VAL A 66 -5.44 -2.54 -11.37
C VAL A 66 -6.15 -3.71 -10.72
N ALA A 67 -5.46 -4.51 -9.91
CA ALA A 67 -5.96 -5.76 -9.35
C ALA A 67 -5.47 -5.99 -7.90
N PRO A 68 -5.85 -5.14 -6.94
CA PRO A 68 -5.38 -5.23 -5.55
C PRO A 68 -5.72 -6.58 -4.91
N GLY A 69 -6.83 -7.22 -5.32
CA GLY A 69 -7.20 -8.55 -4.84
C GLY A 69 -6.21 -9.65 -5.25
N LEU A 70 -5.52 -9.50 -6.38
CA LEU A 70 -4.44 -10.42 -6.76
C LEU A 70 -3.27 -10.29 -5.77
N TRP A 71 -2.78 -9.08 -5.53
CA TRP A 71 -1.73 -8.84 -4.54
C TRP A 71 -2.11 -9.38 -3.16
N ARG A 72 -3.32 -9.10 -2.68
CA ARG A 72 -3.79 -9.56 -1.36
C ARG A 72 -3.74 -11.08 -1.21
N ASN A 73 -3.99 -11.81 -2.29
CA ASN A 73 -3.96 -13.27 -2.28
C ASN A 73 -2.53 -13.83 -2.28
N VAL A 74 -1.54 -13.11 -2.84
CA VAL A 74 -0.17 -13.61 -3.00
C VAL A 74 0.86 -12.91 -2.11
N CYS A 75 0.49 -11.90 -1.35
CA CYS A 75 1.39 -11.11 -0.52
C CYS A 75 2.15 -11.97 0.51
N PRO A 76 3.49 -12.00 0.49
CA PRO A 76 4.27 -12.83 1.41
C PRO A 76 4.15 -12.40 2.88
N LEU A 77 3.97 -11.08 3.14
CA LEU A 77 3.72 -10.58 4.49
C LEU A 77 2.38 -11.08 5.04
N SER A 78 1.36 -11.15 4.17
CA SER A 78 0.06 -11.71 4.52
C SER A 78 0.14 -13.22 4.74
N ALA A 79 0.93 -13.94 3.95
CA ALA A 79 1.20 -15.36 4.14
C ALA A 79 1.88 -15.60 5.48
N SER A 80 2.96 -14.86 5.78
CA SER A 80 3.65 -14.91 7.07
C SER A 80 2.70 -14.67 8.25
N ASN A 81 1.85 -13.64 8.16
CA ASN A 81 0.87 -13.33 9.21
C ASN A 81 -0.20 -14.42 9.41
N GLN A 82 -0.55 -15.18 8.39
CA GLN A 82 -1.53 -16.27 8.52
C GLN A 82 -0.92 -17.63 8.89
N THR A 83 0.37 -17.82 8.71
CA THR A 83 1.09 -19.07 9.01
C THR A 83 0.89 -19.54 10.46
N PRO A 84 1.00 -18.71 11.52
CA PRO A 84 0.79 -19.17 12.88
C PRO A 84 -0.59 -19.77 13.12
N ARG A 85 -1.62 -19.25 12.44
CA ARG A 85 -2.97 -19.76 12.56
C ARG A 85 -3.11 -21.14 11.91
N VAL A 86 -2.52 -21.32 10.72
CA VAL A 86 -2.52 -22.62 10.04
C VAL A 86 -1.79 -23.68 10.86
N LEU A 87 -0.74 -23.26 11.59
CA LEU A 87 0.05 -24.14 12.47
C LEU A 87 -0.55 -24.34 13.89
N GLY A 88 -1.71 -23.72 14.20
CA GLY A 88 -2.31 -23.80 15.53
C GLY A 88 -1.58 -23.00 16.60
N LEU A 89 -0.66 -22.10 16.23
CA LEU A 89 0.15 -21.29 17.17
C LEU A 89 -0.49 -19.95 17.54
N SER A 90 -1.62 -19.59 16.95
CA SER A 90 -2.24 -18.28 17.16
C SER A 90 -3.01 -18.22 18.49
N LYS A 91 -2.70 -17.23 19.33
CA LYS A 91 -3.44 -16.90 20.55
C LYS A 91 -4.80 -16.24 20.27
N ALA A 92 -5.02 -15.79 19.05
CA ALA A 92 -6.27 -15.20 18.55
C ALA A 92 -6.84 -14.08 19.45
N LEU A 93 -6.00 -13.26 20.07
CA LEU A 93 -6.40 -12.14 20.91
C LEU A 93 -7.09 -11.05 20.07
N THR A 94 -8.01 -10.32 20.69
CA THR A 94 -8.62 -9.15 20.05
C THR A 94 -7.61 -7.99 20.02
N ALA A 95 -7.48 -7.31 18.87
CA ALA A 95 -6.60 -6.15 18.76
C ALA A 95 -7.01 -5.08 19.78
N PRO A 96 -6.05 -4.49 20.54
CA PRO A 96 -6.33 -3.46 21.53
C PRO A 96 -6.89 -2.19 20.85
N ALA A 97 -7.61 -1.38 21.63
CA ALA A 97 -8.27 -0.18 21.12
C ALA A 97 -7.30 0.79 20.42
N TRP A 98 -6.16 1.08 21.05
CA TRP A 98 -5.14 1.97 20.47
C TRP A 98 -4.62 1.49 19.10
N LEU A 99 -4.47 0.18 18.90
CA LEU A 99 -4.00 -0.37 17.63
C LEU A 99 -5.07 -0.25 16.53
N LYS A 100 -6.34 -0.33 16.90
CA LYS A 100 -7.46 -0.10 15.97
C LYS A 100 -7.56 1.37 15.58
N GLU A 101 -7.29 2.27 16.51
CA GLU A 101 -7.41 3.72 16.32
C GLU A 101 -6.19 4.30 15.58
N TYR A 102 -4.99 4.02 16.07
CA TYR A 102 -3.75 4.63 15.55
C TYR A 102 -2.98 3.75 14.56
N GLY A 103 -3.38 2.50 14.35
CA GLY A 103 -2.64 1.56 13.50
C GLY A 103 -2.40 2.09 12.08
N PHE A 104 -3.37 2.78 11.50
CA PHE A 104 -3.20 3.38 10.18
C PHE A 104 -2.15 4.51 10.16
N VAL A 105 -2.13 5.35 11.17
CA VAL A 105 -1.14 6.44 11.31
C VAL A 105 0.24 5.86 11.50
N ILE A 106 0.37 4.84 12.35
CA ILE A 106 1.63 4.12 12.55
C ILE A 106 2.12 3.51 11.22
N ALA A 107 1.22 2.85 10.47
CA ALA A 107 1.55 2.29 9.17
C ALA A 107 2.01 3.36 8.17
N ALA A 108 1.33 4.51 8.12
CA ALA A 108 1.69 5.63 7.25
C ALA A 108 3.06 6.23 7.63
N THR A 109 3.33 6.37 8.94
CA THR A 109 4.63 6.85 9.45
C THR A 109 5.75 5.88 9.08
N ILE A 110 5.55 4.57 9.27
CA ILE A 110 6.54 3.55 8.88
C ILE A 110 6.76 3.56 7.37
N PHE A 111 5.69 3.74 6.56
CA PHE A 111 5.82 3.87 5.11
C PHE A 111 6.71 5.05 4.72
N VAL A 112 6.45 6.25 5.25
CA VAL A 112 7.25 7.45 4.97
C VAL A 112 8.70 7.25 5.44
N LEU A 113 8.90 6.66 6.62
CA LEU A 113 10.23 6.34 7.14
C LEU A 113 11.00 5.42 6.19
N PHE A 114 10.38 4.37 5.65
CA PHE A 114 11.06 3.48 4.70
C PHE A 114 11.41 4.19 3.39
N ILE A 115 10.56 5.10 2.91
CA ILE A 115 10.87 5.91 1.73
C ILE A 115 12.07 6.82 1.98
N THR A 116 12.14 7.49 3.14
CA THR A 116 13.28 8.36 3.49
C THR A 116 14.55 7.57 3.75
N LEU A 117 14.48 6.39 4.39
CA LEU A 117 15.65 5.52 4.63
C LEU A 117 16.30 5.06 3.31
N ARG A 118 15.53 4.91 2.22
CA ARG A 118 16.12 4.64 0.90
C ARG A 118 17.05 5.76 0.45
N LYS A 119 16.71 7.01 0.74
CA LYS A 119 17.57 8.17 0.42
C LYS A 119 18.83 8.25 1.29
N VAL A 120 18.90 7.46 2.35
CA VAL A 120 20.04 7.38 3.26
C VAL A 120 20.86 6.09 3.03
N GLY A 121 20.50 5.29 2.01
CA GLY A 121 21.28 4.12 1.58
C GLY A 121 20.68 2.76 1.96
N LEU A 122 19.42 2.69 2.32
CA LEU A 122 18.74 1.40 2.56
C LEU A 122 18.73 0.52 1.31
N ASP A 123 18.53 1.11 0.13
CA ASP A 123 18.47 0.41 -1.15
C ASP A 123 19.84 0.21 -1.83
N ASP A 124 20.91 0.66 -1.21
CA ASP A 124 22.29 0.35 -1.62
C ASP A 124 22.93 -0.74 -0.75
N SER A 125 22.26 -1.12 0.36
CA SER A 125 22.77 -2.10 1.30
C SER A 125 21.92 -3.37 1.25
N GLY A 126 22.48 -4.46 0.71
CA GLY A 126 21.87 -5.78 0.71
C GLY A 126 21.47 -6.25 2.11
N PRO A 127 22.40 -6.24 3.12
CA PRO A 127 22.06 -6.59 4.48
C PRO A 127 20.97 -5.73 5.12
N ALA A 128 20.96 -4.41 4.90
CA ALA A 128 19.92 -3.53 5.42
C ALA A 128 18.55 -3.82 4.78
N SER A 129 18.51 -4.03 3.46
CA SER A 129 17.30 -4.44 2.72
C SER A 129 16.82 -5.83 3.15
N ALA A 130 17.72 -6.78 3.41
CA ALA A 130 17.39 -8.10 3.96
C ALA A 130 16.78 -8.00 5.36
N LEU A 131 17.38 -7.18 6.24
CA LEU A 131 16.87 -6.93 7.58
C LEU A 131 15.47 -6.32 7.55
N LEU A 132 15.24 -5.36 6.66
CA LEU A 132 13.91 -4.76 6.44
C LEU A 132 12.89 -5.82 6.04
N LEU A 133 13.20 -6.66 5.05
CA LEU A 133 12.30 -7.69 4.54
C LEU A 133 12.01 -8.76 5.60
N LEU A 134 13.05 -9.28 6.26
CA LEU A 134 12.94 -10.27 7.34
C LEU A 134 12.22 -9.68 8.56
N GLY A 135 12.49 -8.42 8.91
CA GLY A 135 11.80 -7.70 9.97
C GLY A 135 10.29 -7.58 9.71
N ALA A 136 9.91 -7.24 8.46
CA ALA A 136 8.51 -7.18 8.06
C ALA A 136 7.84 -8.57 8.07
N LEU A 137 8.52 -9.62 7.59
CA LEU A 137 8.01 -11.00 7.65
C LEU A 137 7.86 -11.48 9.10
N SER A 138 8.86 -11.22 9.95
CA SER A 138 8.84 -11.59 11.37
C SER A 138 7.77 -10.82 12.15
N GLY A 139 7.62 -9.52 11.89
CA GLY A 139 6.56 -8.70 12.46
C GLY A 139 5.17 -9.20 12.04
N GLY A 140 5.02 -9.58 10.76
CA GLY A 140 3.81 -10.22 10.26
C GLY A 140 3.50 -11.53 11.01
N PHE A 141 4.49 -12.40 11.15
CA PHE A 141 4.38 -13.67 11.88
C PHE A 141 3.99 -13.45 13.36
N ALA A 142 4.72 -12.57 14.06
CA ALA A 142 4.43 -12.23 15.45
C ALA A 142 3.01 -11.68 15.64
N GLY A 143 2.57 -10.79 14.73
CA GLY A 143 1.19 -10.29 14.72
C GLY A 143 0.15 -11.41 14.53
N GLY A 144 0.46 -12.42 13.74
CA GLY A 144 -0.39 -13.61 13.55
C GLY A 144 -0.42 -14.55 14.75
N VAL A 145 0.69 -14.66 15.49
CA VAL A 145 0.75 -15.40 16.77
C VAL A 145 -0.13 -14.73 17.82
N MET A 146 -0.06 -13.41 17.92
CA MET A 146 -0.71 -12.67 19.01
C MET A 146 -2.19 -12.42 18.73
N LEU A 147 -2.55 -11.93 17.56
CA LEU A 147 -3.85 -11.31 17.29
C LEU A 147 -4.69 -12.11 16.29
N LYS A 148 -6.01 -11.88 16.34
CA LYS A 148 -6.97 -12.53 15.42
C LYS A 148 -6.68 -12.18 13.96
N GLY A 149 -6.48 -13.20 13.14
CA GLY A 149 -6.38 -13.08 11.69
C GLY A 149 -5.32 -12.04 11.27
N LYS A 150 -5.72 -11.10 10.41
CA LYS A 150 -4.83 -10.05 9.88
C LYS A 150 -4.75 -8.79 10.73
N SER A 151 -5.46 -8.73 11.86
CA SER A 151 -5.52 -7.52 12.69
C SER A 151 -4.20 -7.16 13.37
N GLY A 152 -3.29 -8.12 13.51
CA GLY A 152 -1.98 -7.91 14.13
C GLY A 152 -0.92 -7.27 13.23
N TRP A 153 -1.13 -7.25 11.91
CA TRP A 153 -0.18 -6.70 10.96
C TRP A 153 -0.86 -6.02 9.80
N CYS A 154 -1.49 -6.81 8.91
CA CYS A 154 -1.96 -6.34 7.60
C CYS A 154 -3.03 -5.25 7.70
N SER A 155 -3.87 -5.28 8.73
CA SER A 155 -4.98 -4.33 8.94
C SER A 155 -4.67 -3.28 9.99
N SER A 156 -3.41 -3.15 10.43
CA SER A 156 -3.02 -2.22 11.48
C SER A 156 -1.73 -1.47 11.15
N ILE A 157 -0.56 -2.12 11.25
CA ILE A 157 0.75 -1.45 11.20
C ILE A 157 1.55 -1.77 9.93
N CYS A 158 1.02 -2.57 9.01
CA CYS A 158 1.71 -2.87 7.75
C CYS A 158 1.96 -1.58 6.96
N PRO A 159 3.22 -1.25 6.62
CA PRO A 159 3.54 -0.01 5.91
C PRO A 159 2.90 0.10 4.53
N LEU A 160 2.49 -1.03 3.94
CA LEU A 160 1.76 -1.04 2.67
C LEU A 160 0.26 -0.77 2.82
N LEU A 161 -0.29 -0.80 4.05
CA LEU A 161 -1.72 -0.61 4.30
C LEU A 161 -2.24 0.73 3.77
N PRO A 162 -1.60 1.89 4.03
CA PRO A 162 -2.12 3.19 3.59
C PRO A 162 -2.27 3.26 2.07
N ILE A 163 -1.24 2.85 1.34
CA ILE A 163 -1.25 2.90 -0.13
C ILE A 163 -2.20 1.87 -0.74
N GLN A 164 -2.27 0.66 -0.18
CA GLN A 164 -3.23 -0.35 -0.64
C GLN A 164 -4.67 0.06 -0.36
N ARG A 165 -4.91 0.71 0.77
CA ARG A 165 -6.23 1.24 1.12
C ARG A 165 -6.63 2.38 0.21
N LEU A 166 -5.68 3.21 -0.20
CA LEU A 166 -5.89 4.34 -1.09
C LEU A 166 -6.36 3.88 -2.49
N TYR A 167 -5.71 2.87 -3.08
CA TYR A 167 -6.01 2.38 -4.43
C TYR A 167 -7.04 1.24 -4.46
N GLY A 168 -7.19 0.48 -3.38
CA GLY A 168 -7.96 -0.76 -3.36
C GLY A 168 -9.48 -0.62 -3.39
N GLN A 169 -10.03 0.59 -3.33
CA GLN A 169 -11.48 0.81 -3.18
C GLN A 169 -12.27 0.62 -4.47
N THR A 170 -11.74 1.09 -5.59
CA THR A 170 -12.41 1.03 -6.90
C THR A 170 -11.54 0.39 -7.98
N PRO A 171 -11.05 -0.84 -7.77
CA PRO A 171 -10.11 -1.49 -8.66
C PRO A 171 -10.70 -1.73 -10.05
N PHE A 172 -9.83 -1.77 -11.07
CA PHE A 172 -10.26 -2.14 -12.43
C PHE A 172 -10.68 -3.60 -12.50
N LYS A 173 -9.94 -4.50 -11.83
CA LYS A 173 -10.24 -5.93 -11.79
C LYS A 173 -10.55 -6.38 -10.37
N LEU A 174 -11.74 -6.98 -10.19
CA LEU A 174 -12.10 -7.64 -8.95
C LEU A 174 -11.54 -9.06 -8.93
N VAL A 175 -10.81 -9.37 -7.87
CA VAL A 175 -10.34 -10.74 -7.58
C VAL A 175 -10.87 -11.12 -6.20
N ALA A 176 -11.50 -12.31 -6.13
CA ALA A 176 -12.04 -12.82 -4.89
C ALA A 176 -10.93 -13.00 -3.84
N ASN A 177 -11.21 -12.59 -2.61
CA ASN A 177 -10.30 -12.76 -1.50
C ASN A 177 -10.40 -14.17 -0.92
N SER A 178 -9.29 -14.88 -0.85
CA SER A 178 -9.19 -16.22 -0.28
C SER A 178 -8.68 -16.26 1.16
N HIS A 179 -8.30 -15.10 1.73
CA HIS A 179 -7.76 -15.02 3.09
C HIS A 179 -8.83 -14.98 4.19
N CYS A 180 -10.08 -14.64 3.88
CA CYS A 180 -11.15 -14.58 4.87
C CYS A 180 -11.49 -15.97 5.45
N GLN A 181 -11.14 -17.02 4.73
CA GLN A 181 -11.16 -18.39 5.24
C GLN A 181 -9.72 -18.79 5.53
N PRO A 182 -9.26 -18.76 6.69
CA PRO A 182 -9.75 -18.81 8.05
C PRO A 182 -9.67 -17.47 8.83
N CYS A 183 -9.43 -16.33 8.21
CA CYS A 183 -9.27 -15.06 8.92
C CYS A 183 -10.59 -14.57 9.52
N VAL A 184 -10.59 -14.23 10.81
CA VAL A 184 -11.72 -13.65 11.56
C VAL A 184 -11.35 -12.32 12.23
N GLY A 185 -10.25 -11.68 11.81
CA GLY A 185 -9.72 -10.45 12.39
C GLY A 185 -10.20 -9.19 11.70
N CYS A 186 -11.52 -9.04 11.49
CA CYS A 186 -12.06 -7.88 10.79
C CYS A 186 -11.85 -6.57 11.56
N THR A 187 -11.33 -5.55 10.87
CA THR A 187 -11.18 -4.18 11.34
C THR A 187 -11.61 -3.22 10.24
N LYS A 188 -11.90 -1.96 10.56
CA LYS A 188 -12.20 -0.93 9.55
C LYS A 188 -11.09 -0.78 8.50
N SER A 189 -9.84 -0.97 8.91
CA SER A 189 -8.67 -0.87 8.03
C SER A 189 -8.48 -2.06 7.11
N CYS A 190 -9.24 -3.15 7.28
CA CYS A 190 -9.07 -4.34 6.47
C CYS A 190 -9.50 -4.06 5.02
N TYR A 191 -8.56 -4.10 4.11
CA TYR A 191 -8.80 -3.92 2.66
C TYR A 191 -9.09 -5.24 1.94
N ASP A 192 -9.16 -6.37 2.65
CA ASP A 192 -9.58 -7.66 2.09
C ASP A 192 -11.11 -7.78 1.93
N PHE A 193 -11.85 -6.76 2.34
CA PHE A 193 -13.26 -6.69 2.04
C PHE A 193 -13.54 -6.66 0.55
N ASN A 194 -14.76 -7.06 0.21
CA ASN A 194 -15.30 -6.72 -1.09
C ASN A 194 -15.07 -5.21 -1.35
N PRO A 195 -14.33 -4.83 -2.41
CA PRO A 195 -13.97 -3.43 -2.65
C PRO A 195 -15.19 -2.50 -2.73
N LYS A 196 -16.34 -3.00 -3.22
CA LYS A 196 -17.58 -2.23 -3.24
C LYS A 196 -18.09 -1.94 -1.83
N ALA A 197 -18.11 -2.96 -0.95
CA ALA A 197 -18.53 -2.78 0.44
C ALA A 197 -17.56 -1.87 1.21
N ALA A 198 -16.25 -2.01 0.98
CA ALA A 198 -15.24 -1.15 1.56
C ALA A 198 -15.40 0.32 1.11
N PHE A 199 -15.66 0.55 -0.17
CA PHE A 199 -15.89 1.88 -0.72
C PHE A 199 -17.14 2.55 -0.12
N LEU A 200 -18.24 1.81 -0.01
CA LEU A 200 -19.47 2.30 0.61
C LEU A 200 -19.29 2.59 2.11
N ALA A 201 -18.56 1.73 2.81
CA ALA A 201 -18.25 1.96 4.21
C ALA A 201 -17.42 3.22 4.42
N ASP A 202 -16.44 3.49 3.54
CA ASP A 202 -15.62 4.69 3.61
C ASP A 202 -16.39 5.98 3.27
N LEU A 203 -17.32 5.92 2.31
CA LEU A 203 -18.17 7.08 1.97
C LEU A 203 -19.14 7.47 3.09
N ASN A 204 -19.61 6.47 3.85
CA ASN A 204 -20.63 6.64 4.89
C ASN A 204 -20.06 6.45 6.30
N ASP A 205 -18.73 6.48 6.48
CA ASP A 205 -18.13 6.30 7.81
C ASP A 205 -18.39 7.54 8.68
N PRO A 206 -19.12 7.38 9.80
CA PRO A 206 -19.36 8.48 10.73
C PRO A 206 -18.13 8.84 11.57
N ASP A 207 -17.04 8.06 11.49
CA ASP A 207 -15.83 8.26 12.25
C ASP A 207 -14.96 9.38 11.63
N PRO A 208 -14.94 10.60 12.22
CA PRO A 208 -14.19 11.73 11.65
C PRO A 208 -12.68 11.51 11.69
N TYR A 209 -12.17 10.72 12.65
CA TYR A 209 -10.74 10.46 12.79
C TYR A 209 -10.23 9.55 11.67
N TRP A 210 -10.96 8.48 11.38
CA TRP A 210 -10.60 7.56 10.30
C TRP A 210 -10.56 8.24 8.93
N GLY A 211 -11.60 8.97 8.59
CA GLY A 211 -11.62 9.77 7.36
C GLY A 211 -10.51 10.81 7.32
N GLY A 212 -10.20 11.43 8.46
CA GLY A 212 -9.11 12.39 8.64
C GLY A 212 -7.73 11.78 8.36
N TYR A 213 -7.43 10.63 8.91
CA TYR A 213 -6.14 9.95 8.70
C TYR A 213 -5.91 9.56 7.23
N ARG A 214 -6.95 9.09 6.55
CA ARG A 214 -6.88 8.75 5.13
C ARG A 214 -6.67 10.00 4.26
N LYS A 215 -7.38 11.09 4.55
CA LYS A 215 -7.18 12.39 3.88
C LYS A 215 -5.75 12.90 4.09
N LEU A 216 -5.25 12.85 5.32
CA LEU A 216 -3.90 13.28 5.66
C LEU A 216 -2.84 12.51 4.84
N PHE A 217 -2.96 11.18 4.77
CA PHE A 217 -2.05 10.37 3.97
C PHE A 217 -2.16 10.71 2.48
N ALA A 218 -3.37 10.81 1.94
CA ALA A 218 -3.59 11.16 0.53
C ALA A 218 -3.06 12.55 0.20
N ALA A 219 -3.26 13.53 1.10
CA ALA A 219 -2.75 14.89 0.96
C ALA A 219 -1.21 14.95 0.93
N ALA A 220 -0.55 14.14 1.75
CA ALA A 220 0.91 14.08 1.81
C ALA A 220 1.53 13.27 0.65
N PHE A 221 0.80 12.30 0.09
CA PHE A 221 1.36 11.25 -0.77
C PHE A 221 2.04 11.78 -2.06
N PRO A 222 1.49 12.72 -2.84
CA PRO A 222 2.22 13.32 -3.96
C PRO A 222 3.53 13.99 -3.55
N GLY A 223 3.55 14.65 -2.38
CA GLY A 223 4.74 15.25 -1.79
C GLY A 223 5.81 14.20 -1.44
N VAL A 224 5.40 13.06 -0.85
CA VAL A 224 6.30 11.92 -0.59
C VAL A 224 6.95 11.42 -1.88
N VAL A 225 6.16 11.23 -2.93
CA VAL A 225 6.66 10.73 -4.22
C VAL A 225 7.60 11.73 -4.87
N LEU A 226 7.22 13.02 -4.93
CA LEU A 226 8.08 14.06 -5.49
C LEU A 226 9.39 14.19 -4.71
N ALA A 227 9.34 14.30 -3.39
CA ALA A 227 10.52 14.38 -2.55
C ALA A 227 11.47 13.22 -2.80
N PHE A 228 10.94 11.99 -2.85
CA PHE A 228 11.76 10.80 -3.11
C PHE A 228 12.52 10.88 -4.44
N PHE A 229 11.89 11.34 -5.52
CA PHE A 229 12.53 11.35 -6.83
C PHE A 229 13.36 12.60 -7.13
N THR A 230 13.12 13.72 -6.43
CA THR A 230 13.79 14.99 -6.72
C THR A 230 14.90 15.33 -5.74
N LEU A 231 14.82 14.87 -4.49
CA LEU A 231 15.87 15.13 -3.50
C LEU A 231 17.08 14.21 -3.74
N PRO A 232 18.31 14.72 -3.50
CA PRO A 232 19.51 13.92 -3.58
C PRO A 232 19.56 12.86 -2.48
N GLU A 233 20.47 11.91 -2.61
CA GLU A 233 20.82 10.99 -1.54
C GLU A 233 21.64 11.75 -0.46
N ALA A 234 21.52 11.30 0.78
CA ALA A 234 22.18 11.89 1.93
C ALA A 234 23.07 10.84 2.62
N ARG A 235 24.34 11.19 2.83
CA ARG A 235 25.34 10.27 3.40
C ARG A 235 25.98 10.79 4.68
N SER A 236 25.96 12.11 4.92
CA SER A 236 26.45 12.75 6.15
C SER A 236 25.30 13.16 7.06
N GLY A 237 25.56 13.34 8.35
CA GLY A 237 24.54 13.77 9.31
C GLY A 237 23.90 15.12 8.95
N ALA A 238 24.68 16.06 8.39
CA ALA A 238 24.17 17.36 7.95
C ALA A 238 23.25 17.21 6.73
N GLU A 239 23.63 16.38 5.74
CA GLU A 239 22.81 16.09 4.57
C GLU A 239 21.53 15.37 4.96
N ILE A 240 21.59 14.44 5.92
CA ILE A 240 20.39 13.74 6.43
C ILE A 240 19.43 14.73 7.09
N ALA A 241 19.94 15.65 7.92
CA ALA A 241 19.10 16.68 8.54
C ALA A 241 18.45 17.60 7.49
N ALA A 242 19.20 18.02 6.47
CA ALA A 242 18.68 18.79 5.35
C ALA A 242 17.62 18.01 4.56
N LEU A 243 17.88 16.74 4.23
CA LEU A 243 16.95 15.84 3.55
C LEU A 243 15.61 15.79 4.27
N TYR A 244 15.59 15.57 5.59
CA TYR A 244 14.33 15.51 6.34
C TYR A 244 13.61 16.86 6.36
N GLY A 245 14.35 17.98 6.45
CA GLY A 245 13.78 19.33 6.36
C GLY A 245 13.11 19.58 5.00
N GLU A 246 13.80 19.30 3.91
CA GLU A 246 13.29 19.46 2.56
C GLU A 246 12.12 18.49 2.29
N PHE A 247 12.24 17.25 2.74
CA PHE A 247 11.15 16.26 2.63
C PHE A 247 9.88 16.75 3.32
N ALA A 248 10.01 17.34 4.51
CA ALA A 248 8.90 17.94 5.24
C ALA A 248 8.26 19.11 4.46
N LEU A 249 9.04 19.92 3.74
CA LEU A 249 8.51 20.99 2.89
C LEU A 249 7.69 20.44 1.70
N TYR A 250 8.15 19.38 1.06
CA TYR A 250 7.37 18.70 0.00
C TYR A 250 6.03 18.16 0.53
N LEU A 251 6.04 17.54 1.71
CA LEU A 251 4.82 17.06 2.35
C LEU A 251 3.88 18.23 2.67
N ALA A 252 4.41 19.28 3.31
CA ALA A 252 3.64 20.46 3.69
C ALA A 252 3.03 21.15 2.45
N GLY A 253 3.80 21.31 1.38
CA GLY A 253 3.32 21.88 0.12
C GLY A 253 2.20 21.06 -0.53
N SER A 254 2.36 19.74 -0.57
CA SER A 254 1.32 18.82 -1.08
C SER A 254 0.06 18.88 -0.22
N MET A 255 0.20 18.88 1.11
CA MET A 255 -0.91 18.99 2.04
C MET A 255 -1.61 20.36 1.94
N ALA A 256 -0.84 21.45 1.84
CA ALA A 256 -1.41 22.78 1.64
C ALA A 256 -2.23 22.84 0.34
N ALA A 257 -1.72 22.28 -0.76
CA ALA A 257 -2.47 22.19 -2.01
C ALA A 257 -3.76 21.38 -1.86
N PHE A 258 -3.69 20.23 -1.18
CA PHE A 258 -4.87 19.40 -0.93
C PHE A 258 -5.95 20.17 -0.16
N TYR A 259 -5.62 20.73 1.01
CA TYR A 259 -6.61 21.39 1.86
C TYR A 259 -7.12 22.70 1.27
N THR A 260 -6.28 23.40 0.48
CA THR A 260 -6.74 24.57 -0.29
C THR A 260 -7.78 24.14 -1.32
N LEU A 261 -7.53 23.10 -2.09
CA LEU A 261 -8.50 22.59 -3.06
C LEU A 261 -9.76 22.01 -2.38
N ASP A 262 -9.61 21.30 -1.26
CA ASP A 262 -10.74 20.75 -0.48
C ASP A 262 -11.65 21.89 0.04
N SER A 263 -11.10 23.05 0.38
CA SER A 263 -11.85 24.21 0.85
C SER A 263 -12.46 25.05 -0.27
N LEU A 264 -11.78 25.18 -1.41
CA LEU A 264 -12.21 26.05 -2.51
C LEU A 264 -13.16 25.35 -3.50
N LEU A 265 -12.97 24.06 -3.73
CA LEU A 265 -13.75 23.32 -4.71
C LEU A 265 -15.04 22.76 -4.07
N LYS A 266 -16.16 22.95 -4.76
CA LYS A 266 -17.47 22.38 -4.36
C LYS A 266 -17.59 20.91 -4.82
N VAL A 267 -16.57 20.10 -4.54
CA VAL A 267 -16.54 18.66 -4.82
C VAL A 267 -16.35 17.90 -3.52
N SER A 268 -16.67 16.61 -3.52
CA SER A 268 -16.50 15.83 -2.31
C SER A 268 -15.01 15.70 -1.94
N SER A 269 -14.70 15.67 -0.66
CA SER A 269 -13.35 15.38 -0.16
C SER A 269 -12.85 14.01 -0.64
N HIS A 270 -13.75 13.08 -0.94
CA HIS A 270 -13.41 11.77 -1.49
C HIS A 270 -12.87 11.89 -2.93
N THR A 271 -13.49 12.73 -3.76
CA THR A 271 -13.00 13.04 -5.11
C THR A 271 -11.61 13.65 -5.06
N ILE A 272 -11.36 14.64 -4.17
CA ILE A 272 -10.03 15.26 -4.02
C ILE A 272 -8.99 14.22 -3.55
N THR A 273 -9.34 13.39 -2.56
CA THR A 273 -8.51 12.27 -2.11
C THR A 273 -8.13 11.35 -3.28
N THR A 274 -9.09 11.05 -4.15
CA THR A 274 -8.86 10.20 -5.34
C THR A 274 -7.93 10.87 -6.36
N VAL A 275 -8.10 12.17 -6.59
CA VAL A 275 -7.24 12.95 -7.50
C VAL A 275 -5.81 12.98 -6.99
N PHE A 276 -5.59 13.25 -5.70
CA PHE A 276 -4.24 13.25 -5.11
C PHE A 276 -3.60 11.86 -5.15
N ALA A 277 -4.36 10.81 -4.90
CA ALA A 277 -3.88 9.44 -5.07
C ALA A 277 -3.44 9.14 -6.51
N ALA A 278 -4.25 9.55 -7.49
CA ALA A 278 -3.94 9.41 -8.91
C ALA A 278 -2.71 10.22 -9.32
N THR A 279 -2.57 11.44 -8.78
CA THR A 279 -1.37 12.27 -8.97
C THR A 279 -0.12 11.57 -8.43
N GLY A 280 -0.16 11.03 -7.22
CA GLY A 280 0.97 10.26 -6.66
C GLY A 280 1.34 9.06 -7.53
N PHE A 281 0.36 8.33 -8.07
CA PHE A 281 0.60 7.23 -9.01
C PHE A 281 1.25 7.71 -10.32
N ALA A 282 0.73 8.77 -10.91
CA ALA A 282 1.28 9.32 -12.15
C ALA A 282 2.71 9.83 -11.96
N LEU A 283 2.98 10.56 -10.86
CA LEU A 283 4.32 11.02 -10.51
C LEU A 283 5.30 9.86 -10.29
N PHE A 284 4.86 8.79 -9.61
CA PHE A 284 5.70 7.61 -9.41
C PHE A 284 6.19 7.02 -10.74
N TYR A 285 5.32 6.82 -11.71
CA TYR A 285 5.72 6.27 -13.02
C TYR A 285 6.34 7.31 -13.95
N TRP A 286 6.07 8.60 -13.74
CA TRP A 286 6.76 9.66 -14.48
C TRP A 286 8.27 9.65 -14.22
N HIS A 287 8.66 9.47 -12.97
CA HIS A 287 10.06 9.45 -12.53
C HIS A 287 10.64 8.04 -12.49
N GLY A 288 9.92 7.07 -11.93
CA GLY A 288 10.37 5.69 -11.76
C GLY A 288 10.17 4.80 -12.99
N GLY A 289 9.39 5.26 -13.98
CA GLY A 289 9.16 4.50 -15.22
C GLY A 289 10.43 4.28 -16.05
N PRO A 290 11.25 5.30 -16.33
CA PRO A 290 12.49 5.12 -17.07
C PRO A 290 13.47 4.12 -16.44
N PRO A 291 13.81 4.20 -15.15
CA PRO A 291 14.63 3.19 -14.48
C PRO A 291 14.04 1.77 -14.52
N PHE A 292 12.72 1.66 -14.46
CA PHE A 292 12.04 0.36 -14.55
C PHE A 292 12.13 -0.23 -15.96
N VAL A 293 11.93 0.59 -17.02
CA VAL A 293 12.11 0.17 -18.42
C VAL A 293 13.55 -0.29 -18.66
N ASP A 294 14.52 0.47 -18.16
CA ASP A 294 15.94 0.12 -18.25
C ASP A 294 16.23 -1.24 -17.58
N ALA A 295 15.70 -1.45 -16.37
CA ALA A 295 15.85 -2.71 -15.63
C ALA A 295 15.27 -3.93 -16.36
N VAL A 296 14.17 -3.75 -17.11
CA VAL A 296 13.50 -4.87 -17.83
C VAL A 296 14.08 -5.11 -19.22
N ALA A 297 14.42 -4.03 -19.94
CA ALA A 297 14.80 -4.10 -21.34
C ALA A 297 16.32 -3.92 -21.58
N GLY A 298 17.11 -3.68 -20.53
CA GLY A 298 18.54 -3.40 -20.61
C GLY A 298 18.85 -2.02 -21.24
N SER A 299 17.83 -1.25 -21.56
CA SER A 299 17.94 0.12 -22.10
C SER A 299 16.61 0.85 -21.90
N SER A 300 16.63 2.17 -21.88
CA SER A 300 15.43 3.00 -21.77
C SER A 300 15.19 3.84 -23.04
N PRO A 301 14.75 3.23 -24.15
CA PRO A 301 14.45 3.98 -25.36
C PRO A 301 13.35 5.02 -25.10
N ALA A 302 13.49 6.19 -25.72
CA ALA A 302 12.56 7.31 -25.49
C ALA A 302 11.10 6.91 -25.73
N ALA A 303 10.82 6.12 -26.74
CA ALA A 303 9.47 5.63 -27.05
C ALA A 303 8.87 4.79 -25.92
N ALA A 304 9.64 3.85 -25.33
CA ALA A 304 9.19 3.02 -24.22
C ALA A 304 8.98 3.85 -22.94
N THR A 305 9.90 4.77 -22.65
CA THR A 305 9.80 5.72 -21.53
C THR A 305 8.53 6.56 -21.61
N TRP A 306 8.27 7.18 -22.77
CA TRP A 306 7.05 7.96 -22.99
C TRP A 306 5.80 7.07 -22.98
N GLY A 307 5.90 5.84 -23.50
CA GLY A 307 4.82 4.84 -23.42
C GLY A 307 4.39 4.56 -21.98
N VAL A 308 5.34 4.31 -21.06
CA VAL A 308 5.06 4.07 -19.65
C VAL A 308 4.45 5.30 -18.97
N ARG A 309 4.99 6.50 -19.23
CA ARG A 309 4.44 7.76 -18.71
C ARG A 309 3.00 7.99 -19.17
N ALA A 310 2.75 7.85 -20.47
CA ALA A 310 1.41 8.01 -21.05
C ALA A 310 0.43 6.98 -20.48
N ALA A 311 0.83 5.71 -20.40
CA ALA A 311 0.01 4.65 -19.82
C ALA A 311 -0.35 4.94 -18.35
N ALA A 312 0.60 5.41 -17.55
CA ALA A 312 0.36 5.77 -16.17
C ALA A 312 -0.66 6.92 -16.02
N ILE A 313 -0.53 7.97 -16.85
CA ILE A 313 -1.49 9.10 -16.84
C ILE A 313 -2.87 8.63 -17.28
N VAL A 314 -2.97 7.83 -18.34
CA VAL A 314 -4.25 7.30 -18.84
C VAL A 314 -4.92 6.40 -17.78
N LEU A 315 -4.17 5.49 -17.16
CA LEU A 315 -4.69 4.62 -16.10
C LEU A 315 -5.14 5.42 -14.87
N ALA A 316 -4.33 6.39 -14.42
CA ALA A 316 -4.68 7.27 -13.30
C ALA A 316 -5.97 8.05 -13.59
N SER A 317 -6.07 8.68 -14.75
CA SER A 317 -7.24 9.43 -15.21
C SER A 317 -8.48 8.55 -15.32
N ALA A 318 -8.35 7.37 -15.92
CA ALA A 318 -9.44 6.40 -16.03
C ALA A 318 -9.92 5.94 -14.65
N TRP A 319 -9.00 5.75 -13.69
CA TRP A 319 -9.35 5.39 -12.33
C TRP A 319 -10.08 6.51 -11.60
N VAL A 320 -9.67 7.78 -11.76
CA VAL A 320 -10.37 8.96 -11.21
C VAL A 320 -11.81 9.03 -11.76
N VAL A 321 -11.98 8.95 -13.08
CA VAL A 321 -13.30 8.97 -13.72
C VAL A 321 -14.17 7.81 -13.25
N ARG A 322 -13.59 6.61 -13.14
CA ARG A 322 -14.28 5.43 -12.64
C ARG A 322 -14.75 5.61 -11.18
N THR A 323 -13.87 6.13 -10.30
CA THR A 323 -14.17 6.36 -8.89
C THR A 323 -15.26 7.41 -8.73
N TRP A 324 -15.11 8.52 -9.42
CA TRP A 324 -16.09 9.61 -9.42
C TRP A 324 -17.48 9.18 -9.91
N ARG A 325 -17.55 8.39 -11.01
CA ARG A 325 -18.82 7.83 -11.48
C ARG A 325 -19.49 6.92 -10.45
N LYS A 326 -18.70 6.14 -9.71
CA LYS A 326 -19.22 5.28 -8.64
C LYS A 326 -19.70 6.08 -7.44
N GLU A 327 -18.98 7.13 -7.07
CA GLU A 327 -19.38 8.03 -5.99
C GLU A 327 -20.76 8.63 -6.28
N ARG A 328 -20.98 9.15 -7.50
CA ARG A 328 -22.25 9.73 -7.93
C ARG A 328 -23.45 8.78 -7.91
N VAL A 329 -23.23 7.48 -7.99
CA VAL A 329 -24.28 6.47 -7.93
C VAL A 329 -24.68 6.17 -6.48
N PHE A 330 -23.81 6.46 -5.52
CA PHE A 330 -23.99 6.07 -4.12
C PHE A 330 -24.19 7.27 -3.16
N LEU A 331 -24.00 8.50 -3.62
CA LEU A 331 -24.38 9.74 -2.96
C LEU A 331 -25.70 10.26 -3.56
#